data_5539b45f822c1eab024541741c82ac6e
#
_entry.id   5539b45f822c1eab024541741c82ac6e
#
_cell.length_a   1.000
_cell.length_b   1.000
_cell.length_c   1.000
_cell.angle_alpha   90.00
_cell.angle_beta   90.00
_cell.angle_gamma   90.00
#
_symmetry.space_group_name_H-M   'P 1'
#
loop_
_entity.id
_entity.type
_entity.pdbx_description
1 polymer ?
#
loop_
_entity_poly.entity_id
_entity_poly.type
_entity_poly.pdbx_seq_one_letter_code
_entity_poly.pdbx_strand_id
1 'polypeptide(L)'
;RLDAFALVQLQSQTLSWLRNRGYAWADAGAEQFPDSTGLRADVRVKVNLGPQARIGAVTVEGDSSMSANVITRELPFATGDSFDASALAEGQREVFGLGLFQLALVDVAPEAVRGDTTVPVSVRVRRGPSRVLSAFTGYFSDGGITLRTAATHRNAFGGARQLGVNVEWRTGIASGI
;
A
#
# COMPACT_ATOMS: atom_id res chain seq x y z
N ARG A 1 -23.25 -19.14 19.47
CA ARG A 1 -23.16 -17.66 19.57
C ARG A 1 -22.87 -17.14 18.18
N LEU A 2 -23.73 -16.26 17.70
CA LEU A 2 -23.42 -15.50 16.48
C LEU A 2 -22.18 -14.67 16.78
N ASP A 3 -21.12 -14.91 16.03
CA ASP A 3 -19.91 -14.14 16.15
C ASP A 3 -20.02 -12.92 15.22
N ALA A 4 -20.31 -11.76 15.81
CA ALA A 4 -20.40 -10.51 15.06
C ALA A 4 -19.13 -10.23 14.27
N PHE A 5 -17.97 -10.66 14.76
CA PHE A 5 -16.69 -10.53 14.09
C PHE A 5 -16.64 -11.38 12.81
N ALA A 6 -17.12 -12.63 12.87
CA ALA A 6 -17.18 -13.50 11.70
C ALA A 6 -18.07 -12.93 10.59
N LEU A 7 -19.18 -12.26 10.95
CA LEU A 7 -20.05 -11.60 9.98
C LEU A 7 -19.38 -10.41 9.28
N VAL A 8 -18.71 -9.56 10.05
CA VAL A 8 -17.97 -8.43 9.49
C VAL A 8 -16.83 -8.93 8.58
N GLN A 9 -16.17 -10.00 8.99
CA GLN A 9 -15.11 -10.62 8.18
C GLN A 9 -15.66 -11.20 6.87
N LEU A 10 -16.77 -11.92 6.91
CA LEU A 10 -17.43 -12.45 5.72
C LEU A 10 -17.84 -11.32 4.77
N GLN A 11 -18.44 -10.25 5.29
CA GLN A 11 -18.84 -9.10 4.51
C GLN A 11 -17.63 -8.44 3.83
N SER A 12 -16.56 -8.19 4.58
CA SER A 12 -15.34 -7.56 4.03
C SER A 12 -14.65 -8.43 2.98
N GLN A 13 -14.59 -9.76 3.19
CA GLN A 13 -14.06 -10.70 2.21
C GLN A 13 -14.90 -10.73 0.93
N THR A 14 -16.21 -10.75 1.06
CA THR A 14 -17.14 -10.71 -0.09
C THR A 14 -16.95 -9.43 -0.90
N LEU A 15 -16.87 -8.27 -0.23
CA LEU A 15 -16.64 -6.99 -0.90
C LEU A 15 -15.27 -6.93 -1.59
N SER A 16 -14.22 -7.40 -0.94
CA SER A 16 -12.88 -7.48 -1.55
C SER A 16 -12.88 -8.37 -2.78
N TRP A 17 -13.53 -9.53 -2.70
CA TRP A 17 -13.65 -10.48 -3.81
C TRP A 17 -14.38 -9.86 -5.02
N LEU A 18 -15.45 -9.09 -4.79
CA LEU A 18 -16.20 -8.40 -5.82
C LEU A 18 -15.39 -7.25 -6.44
N ARG A 19 -14.76 -6.43 -5.61
CA ARG A 19 -13.94 -5.30 -6.07
C ARG A 19 -12.73 -5.74 -6.88
N ASN A 20 -12.19 -6.91 -6.60
CA ASN A 20 -11.11 -7.49 -7.40
C ASN A 20 -11.60 -8.08 -8.74
N ARG A 21 -12.93 -8.03 -9.02
CA ARG A 21 -13.55 -8.54 -10.25
C ARG A 21 -14.30 -7.48 -11.04
N GLY A 22 -13.97 -6.23 -10.85
CA GLY A 22 -14.54 -5.13 -11.62
C GLY A 22 -15.72 -4.42 -10.96
N TYR A 23 -16.21 -4.87 -9.83
CA TYR A 23 -17.35 -4.24 -9.16
C TYR A 23 -16.89 -3.19 -8.15
N ALA A 24 -16.35 -2.07 -8.63
CA ALA A 24 -15.77 -1.02 -7.80
C ALA A 24 -16.76 -0.49 -6.72
N TRP A 25 -18.04 -0.45 -7.05
CA TRP A 25 -19.11 0.12 -6.23
C TRP A 25 -19.89 -0.93 -5.44
N ALA A 26 -19.41 -2.18 -5.45
CA ALA A 26 -20.06 -3.25 -4.69
C ALA A 26 -20.24 -2.86 -3.22
N ASP A 27 -21.43 -3.12 -2.71
CA ASP A 27 -21.82 -2.91 -1.33
C ASP A 27 -22.50 -4.16 -0.77
N ALA A 28 -22.30 -4.43 0.51
CA ALA A 28 -22.89 -5.58 1.18
C ALA A 28 -23.39 -5.19 2.58
N GLY A 29 -24.64 -5.50 2.86
CA GLY A 29 -25.25 -5.35 4.17
C GLY A 29 -25.59 -6.72 4.75
N ALA A 30 -25.44 -6.89 6.06
CA ALA A 30 -25.88 -8.08 6.79
C ALA A 30 -27.02 -7.70 7.74
N GLU A 31 -28.16 -8.37 7.58
CA GLU A 31 -29.31 -8.24 8.46
C GLU A 31 -29.42 -9.51 9.31
N GLN A 32 -29.67 -9.36 10.60
CA GLN A 32 -29.81 -10.46 11.54
C GLN A 32 -31.29 -10.56 11.98
N PHE A 33 -31.81 -11.77 11.93
CA PHE A 33 -33.18 -12.08 12.39
C PHE A 33 -33.07 -13.09 13.53
N PRO A 34 -33.10 -12.63 14.79
CA PRO A 34 -33.08 -13.54 15.94
C PRO A 34 -34.37 -14.37 16.00
N ASP A 35 -34.20 -15.65 16.33
CA ASP A 35 -35.31 -16.54 16.61
C ASP A 35 -36.04 -16.15 17.93
N SER A 36 -37.28 -16.55 18.07
CA SER A 36 -38.11 -16.29 19.28
C SER A 36 -37.49 -16.79 20.58
N THR A 37 -36.57 -17.76 20.50
CA THR A 37 -35.85 -18.30 21.65
C THR A 37 -34.59 -17.51 21.98
N GLY A 38 -34.12 -16.60 21.09
CA GLY A 38 -32.86 -15.86 21.23
C GLY A 38 -31.59 -16.70 21.15
N LEU A 39 -31.72 -18.00 20.88
CA LEU A 39 -30.60 -18.94 20.82
C LEU A 39 -30.03 -19.11 19.40
N ARG A 40 -30.80 -18.76 18.39
CA ARG A 40 -30.42 -18.81 16.97
C ARG A 40 -30.79 -17.51 16.29
N ALA A 41 -30.06 -17.15 15.25
CA ALA A 41 -30.45 -16.06 14.37
C ALA A 41 -30.13 -16.43 12.92
N ASP A 42 -31.05 -16.12 12.04
CA ASP A 42 -30.82 -16.18 10.60
C ASP A 42 -30.10 -14.91 10.19
N VAL A 43 -29.08 -15.08 9.32
CA VAL A 43 -28.35 -13.96 8.76
C VAL A 43 -28.64 -13.88 7.27
N ARG A 44 -29.13 -12.75 6.83
CA ARG A 44 -29.34 -12.44 5.41
C ARG A 44 -28.30 -11.44 4.97
N VAL A 45 -27.44 -11.85 4.03
CA VAL A 45 -26.48 -10.95 3.40
C VAL A 45 -27.10 -10.44 2.10
N LYS A 46 -27.32 -9.12 2.03
CA LYS A 46 -27.74 -8.43 0.81
C LYS A 46 -26.51 -7.87 0.12
N VAL A 47 -26.30 -8.23 -1.14
CA VAL A 47 -25.18 -7.74 -1.93
C VAL A 47 -25.74 -6.94 -3.09
N ASN A 48 -25.26 -5.70 -3.23
CA ASN A 48 -25.48 -4.86 -4.40
C ASN A 48 -24.16 -4.78 -5.16
N LEU A 49 -24.13 -5.33 -6.37
CA LEU A 49 -22.91 -5.40 -7.19
C LEU A 49 -22.54 -4.05 -7.80
N GLY A 50 -23.53 -3.24 -8.18
CA GLY A 50 -23.30 -2.11 -9.05
C GLY A 50 -22.87 -2.53 -10.46
N PRO A 51 -22.51 -1.58 -11.34
CA PRO A 51 -21.99 -1.88 -12.67
C PRO A 51 -20.54 -2.37 -12.60
N GLN A 52 -20.15 -3.15 -13.62
CA GLN A 52 -18.73 -3.41 -13.86
C GLN A 52 -18.04 -2.12 -14.29
N ALA A 53 -16.89 -1.85 -13.70
CA ALA A 53 -16.15 -0.62 -13.88
C ALA A 53 -14.78 -0.88 -14.52
N ARG A 54 -14.27 0.15 -15.18
CA ARG A 54 -12.91 0.21 -15.73
C ARG A 54 -12.14 1.34 -15.07
N ILE A 55 -10.83 1.23 -15.05
CA ILE A 55 -9.94 2.28 -14.58
C ILE A 55 -10.01 3.46 -15.55
N GLY A 56 -10.33 4.63 -15.03
CA GLY A 56 -10.39 5.89 -15.73
C GLY A 56 -9.04 6.61 -15.77
N ALA A 57 -9.08 7.94 -15.70
CA ALA A 57 -7.87 8.74 -15.60
C ALA A 57 -7.09 8.42 -14.34
N VAL A 58 -5.77 8.28 -14.49
CA VAL A 58 -4.84 8.10 -13.37
C VAL A 58 -4.14 9.44 -13.13
N THR A 59 -4.40 10.06 -11.99
CA THR A 59 -3.82 11.34 -11.59
C THR A 59 -2.77 11.14 -10.50
N VAL A 60 -1.62 11.82 -10.63
CA VAL A 60 -0.55 11.78 -9.64
C VAL A 60 -0.49 13.13 -8.92
N GLU A 61 -0.61 13.09 -7.60
CA GLU A 61 -0.64 14.27 -6.75
C GLU A 61 0.49 14.23 -5.70
N GLY A 62 1.04 15.40 -5.38
CA GLY A 62 1.89 15.62 -4.20
C GLY A 62 3.31 16.07 -4.47
N ASP A 63 4.11 15.41 -5.30
CA ASP A 63 5.50 15.82 -5.58
C ASP A 63 5.68 16.27 -7.03
N SER A 64 5.65 17.57 -7.25
CA SER A 64 5.88 18.19 -8.56
C SER A 64 7.33 18.16 -9.05
N SER A 65 8.27 17.75 -8.21
CA SER A 65 9.70 17.70 -8.56
C SER A 65 10.10 16.45 -9.34
N MET A 66 9.17 15.49 -9.46
CA MET A 66 9.39 14.24 -10.19
C MET A 66 8.37 14.11 -11.32
N SER A 67 8.82 13.56 -12.44
CA SER A 67 7.89 13.26 -13.54
C SER A 67 6.87 12.21 -13.10
N ALA A 68 5.59 12.46 -13.34
CA ALA A 68 4.51 11.51 -13.08
C ALA A 68 4.78 10.15 -13.74
N ASN A 69 5.46 10.14 -14.90
CA ASN A 69 5.81 8.92 -15.62
C ASN A 69 6.68 7.93 -14.80
N VAL A 70 7.48 8.43 -13.85
CA VAL A 70 8.27 7.55 -12.96
C VAL A 70 7.38 6.74 -12.05
N ILE A 71 6.23 7.30 -11.67
CA ILE A 71 5.26 6.68 -10.80
C ILE A 71 4.31 5.78 -11.60
N THR A 72 3.76 6.31 -12.70
CA THR A 72 2.75 5.60 -13.49
C THR A 72 3.29 4.33 -14.16
N ARG A 73 4.57 4.27 -14.51
CA ARG A 73 5.19 3.07 -15.07
C ARG A 73 5.31 1.91 -14.09
N GLU A 74 5.27 2.18 -12.78
CA GLU A 74 5.35 1.17 -11.72
C GLU A 74 3.94 0.63 -11.34
N LEU A 75 2.89 1.19 -11.92
CA LEU A 75 1.54 0.71 -11.68
C LEU A 75 1.26 -0.55 -12.51
N PRO A 76 0.70 -1.62 -11.91
CA PRO A 76 0.37 -2.86 -12.62
C PRO A 76 -0.93 -2.76 -13.43
N PHE A 77 -1.44 -1.55 -13.66
CA PHE A 77 -2.67 -1.27 -14.39
C PHE A 77 -2.56 0.01 -15.20
N ALA A 78 -3.40 0.14 -16.21
CA ALA A 78 -3.51 1.31 -17.06
C ALA A 78 -4.97 1.79 -17.21
N THR A 79 -5.13 3.02 -17.72
CA THR A 79 -6.45 3.54 -18.10
C THR A 79 -7.13 2.61 -19.11
N GLY A 80 -8.38 2.25 -18.84
CA GLY A 80 -9.18 1.33 -19.68
C GLY A 80 -9.17 -0.11 -19.20
N ASP A 81 -8.26 -0.52 -18.34
CA ASP A 81 -8.25 -1.86 -17.75
C ASP A 81 -9.49 -2.10 -16.88
N SER A 82 -9.85 -3.35 -16.68
CA SER A 82 -10.90 -3.72 -15.73
C SER A 82 -10.50 -3.27 -14.33
N PHE A 83 -11.44 -2.71 -13.58
CA PHE A 83 -11.17 -2.31 -12.20
C PHE A 83 -10.79 -3.54 -11.35
N ASP A 84 -9.71 -3.44 -10.61
CA ASP A 84 -9.24 -4.45 -9.67
C ASP A 84 -8.64 -3.77 -8.45
N ALA A 85 -9.30 -3.91 -7.30
CA ALA A 85 -8.82 -3.33 -6.05
C ALA A 85 -7.49 -3.94 -5.59
N SER A 86 -7.21 -5.20 -5.93
CA SER A 86 -5.92 -5.82 -5.62
C SER A 86 -4.78 -5.21 -6.43
N ALA A 87 -5.05 -4.84 -7.70
CA ALA A 87 -4.07 -4.14 -8.53
C ALA A 87 -3.75 -2.73 -8.00
N LEU A 88 -4.75 -2.02 -7.46
CA LEU A 88 -4.50 -0.73 -6.81
C LEU A 88 -3.59 -0.89 -5.58
N ALA A 89 -3.86 -1.89 -4.74
CA ALA A 89 -3.05 -2.19 -3.56
C ALA A 89 -1.62 -2.64 -3.93
N GLU A 90 -1.47 -3.37 -5.04
CA GLU A 90 -0.16 -3.74 -5.58
C GLU A 90 0.58 -2.51 -6.09
N GLY A 91 -0.05 -1.67 -6.90
CA GLY A 91 0.52 -0.42 -7.37
C GLY A 91 0.99 0.49 -6.23
N GLN A 92 0.24 0.53 -5.12
CA GLN A 92 0.69 1.25 -3.93
C GLN A 92 1.99 0.67 -3.36
N ARG A 93 2.12 -0.66 -3.30
CA ARG A 93 3.36 -1.32 -2.82
C ARG A 93 4.53 -1.05 -3.75
N GLU A 94 4.33 -1.12 -5.07
CA GLU A 94 5.38 -0.87 -6.06
C GLU A 94 5.86 0.58 -6.00
N VAL A 95 4.95 1.55 -5.96
CA VAL A 95 5.31 2.97 -5.82
C VAL A 95 6.04 3.23 -4.50
N PHE A 96 5.58 2.64 -3.39
CA PHE A 96 6.27 2.75 -2.10
C PHE A 96 7.63 2.06 -2.13
N GLY A 97 7.74 0.93 -2.83
CA GLY A 97 8.97 0.14 -3.03
C GLY A 97 10.10 0.90 -3.72
N LEU A 98 9.81 1.97 -4.46
CA LEU A 98 10.82 2.88 -5.00
C LEU A 98 11.72 3.51 -3.91
N GLY A 99 11.29 3.49 -2.65
CA GLY A 99 12.04 4.03 -1.52
C GLY A 99 12.22 5.55 -1.52
N LEU A 100 11.52 6.26 -2.39
CA LEU A 100 11.57 7.71 -2.54
C LEU A 100 10.55 8.42 -1.67
N PHE A 101 9.45 7.73 -1.37
CA PHE A 101 8.29 8.30 -0.70
C PHE A 101 8.20 7.82 0.75
N GLN A 102 7.80 8.70 1.63
CA GLN A 102 7.40 8.37 3.00
C GLN A 102 5.90 8.04 3.09
N LEU A 103 5.14 8.41 2.05
CA LEU A 103 3.74 8.06 1.88
C LEU A 103 3.49 7.82 0.39
N ALA A 104 2.83 6.72 0.08
CA ALA A 104 2.23 6.44 -1.22
C ALA A 104 0.84 5.86 -0.97
N LEU A 105 -0.17 6.46 -1.58
CA LEU A 105 -1.57 6.00 -1.54
C LEU A 105 -2.07 5.92 -2.96
N VAL A 106 -2.61 4.77 -3.33
CA VAL A 106 -3.27 4.53 -4.61
C VAL A 106 -4.70 4.14 -4.31
N ASP A 107 -5.64 5.00 -4.67
CA ASP A 107 -7.05 4.80 -4.33
C ASP A 107 -7.96 5.37 -5.42
N VAL A 108 -9.23 5.05 -5.34
CA VAL A 108 -10.27 5.69 -6.14
C VAL A 108 -10.25 7.19 -5.86
N ALA A 109 -10.24 7.99 -6.91
CA ALA A 109 -10.17 9.43 -6.77
C ALA A 109 -11.42 9.99 -6.06
N PRO A 110 -11.28 11.03 -5.23
CA PRO A 110 -12.40 11.59 -4.45
C PRO A 110 -13.58 12.09 -5.30
N GLU A 111 -13.30 12.51 -6.52
CA GLU A 111 -14.28 12.99 -7.50
C GLU A 111 -15.06 11.86 -8.20
N ALA A 112 -14.71 10.60 -7.94
CA ALA A 112 -15.37 9.45 -8.54
C ALA A 112 -16.85 9.38 -8.14
N VAL A 113 -17.73 9.27 -9.14
CA VAL A 113 -19.16 9.16 -8.92
C VAL A 113 -19.53 7.69 -8.72
N ARG A 114 -20.21 7.39 -7.64
CA ARG A 114 -20.70 6.04 -7.36
C ARG A 114 -21.67 5.56 -8.45
N GLY A 115 -21.39 4.38 -8.96
CA GLY A 115 -22.22 3.78 -10.01
C GLY A 115 -21.73 4.05 -11.44
N ASP A 116 -20.70 4.87 -11.61
CA ASP A 116 -20.07 5.05 -12.92
C ASP A 116 -19.31 3.79 -13.35
N THR A 117 -19.30 3.55 -14.67
CA THR A 117 -18.52 2.47 -15.28
C THR A 117 -17.05 2.82 -15.48
N THR A 118 -16.67 4.07 -15.25
CA THR A 118 -15.29 4.56 -15.32
C THR A 118 -14.89 5.15 -13.98
N VAL A 119 -13.85 4.57 -13.37
CA VAL A 119 -13.40 4.93 -12.03
C VAL A 119 -12.05 5.63 -12.12
N PRO A 120 -11.98 6.95 -11.89
CA PRO A 120 -10.72 7.66 -11.83
C PRO A 120 -9.93 7.21 -10.59
N VAL A 121 -8.60 7.12 -10.75
CA VAL A 121 -7.67 6.70 -9.69
C VAL A 121 -6.72 7.82 -9.36
N SER A 122 -6.54 8.12 -8.07
CA SER A 122 -5.55 9.08 -7.60
C SER A 122 -4.38 8.36 -6.93
N VAL A 123 -3.17 8.77 -7.33
CA VAL A 123 -1.91 8.34 -6.73
C VAL A 123 -1.34 9.51 -5.96
N ARG A 124 -1.49 9.48 -4.64
CA ARG A 124 -1.00 10.54 -3.75
C ARG A 124 0.33 10.12 -3.15
N VAL A 125 1.36 10.92 -3.40
CA VAL A 125 2.70 10.66 -2.89
C VAL A 125 3.21 11.83 -2.07
N ARG A 126 3.97 11.51 -1.03
CA ARG A 126 4.73 12.51 -0.26
C ARG A 126 6.18 12.05 -0.17
N ARG A 127 7.06 12.90 -0.63
CA ARG A 127 8.50 12.61 -0.67
C ARG A 127 9.07 12.36 0.71
N GLY A 128 9.93 11.36 0.81
CA GLY A 128 10.81 11.14 1.93
C GLY A 128 12.11 11.96 1.83
N PRO A 129 12.95 11.95 2.87
CA PRO A 129 14.24 12.60 2.83
C PRO A 129 15.10 12.00 1.70
N SER A 130 15.64 12.86 0.83
CA SER A 130 16.50 12.42 -0.28
C SER A 130 17.87 11.93 0.20
N ARG A 131 18.30 12.37 1.36
CA ARG A 131 19.59 11.98 1.98
C ARG A 131 19.32 11.44 3.37
N VAL A 132 19.92 10.29 3.66
CA VAL A 132 19.86 9.67 4.99
C VAL A 132 21.30 9.43 5.42
N LEU A 133 21.66 9.97 6.57
CA LEU A 133 22.90 9.69 7.25
C LEU A 133 22.56 8.92 8.52
N SER A 134 23.17 7.78 8.72
CA SER A 134 23.06 6.98 9.94
C SER A 134 24.42 6.72 10.55
N ALA A 135 24.50 6.79 11.87
CA ALA A 135 25.66 6.41 12.62
C ALA A 135 25.23 5.46 13.74
N PHE A 136 25.99 4.43 13.93
CA PHE A 136 25.82 3.45 15.01
C PHE A 136 27.14 3.24 15.70
N THR A 137 27.13 3.22 17.04
CA THR A 137 28.25 2.80 17.85
C THR A 137 27.77 1.76 18.86
N GLY A 138 28.54 0.74 19.08
CA GLY A 138 28.21 -0.34 20.02
C GLY A 138 29.45 -1.05 20.52
N TYR A 139 29.33 -1.64 21.70
CA TYR A 139 30.35 -2.53 22.29
C TYR A 139 29.82 -3.96 22.26
N PHE A 140 30.61 -4.86 21.71
CA PHE A 140 30.32 -6.30 21.73
C PHE A 140 31.42 -7.04 22.44
N SER A 141 31.04 -7.95 23.32
CA SER A 141 32.00 -8.68 24.21
C SER A 141 33.00 -9.55 23.44
N ASP A 142 32.63 -9.95 22.20
CA ASP A 142 33.42 -10.78 21.28
C ASP A 142 34.13 -10.00 20.18
N GLY A 143 33.73 -8.75 19.93
CA GLY A 143 34.19 -7.93 18.82
C GLY A 143 34.67 -6.53 19.15
N GLY A 144 34.69 -6.15 20.44
CA GLY A 144 35.12 -4.82 20.88
C GLY A 144 34.17 -3.68 20.47
N ILE A 145 34.72 -2.51 20.25
CA ILE A 145 33.95 -1.33 19.84
C ILE A 145 33.73 -1.37 18.33
N THR A 146 32.49 -1.21 17.91
CA THR A 146 32.13 -1.09 16.51
C THR A 146 31.56 0.30 16.26
N LEU A 147 32.05 0.95 15.22
CA LEU A 147 31.49 2.19 14.67
C LEU A 147 31.05 1.91 13.23
N ARG A 148 29.78 2.15 12.94
CA ARG A 148 29.22 2.03 11.59
C ARG A 148 28.59 3.34 11.18
N THR A 149 28.99 3.84 10.02
CA THR A 149 28.35 5.01 9.40
C THR A 149 27.87 4.65 8.01
N ALA A 150 26.67 5.12 7.66
CA ALA A 150 26.14 4.95 6.33
C ALA A 150 25.51 6.24 5.85
N ALA A 151 25.82 6.60 4.61
CA ALA A 151 25.21 7.72 3.89
C ALA A 151 24.50 7.18 2.66
N THR A 152 23.22 7.47 2.52
CA THR A 152 22.41 7.06 1.37
C THR A 152 21.81 8.29 0.72
N HIS A 153 22.00 8.44 -0.59
CA HIS A 153 21.30 9.41 -1.41
C HIS A 153 20.28 8.70 -2.28
N ARG A 154 19.01 8.92 -2.00
CA ARG A 154 17.89 8.41 -2.78
C ARG A 154 17.65 9.33 -3.96
N ASN A 155 17.56 8.81 -5.16
CA ASN A 155 17.41 9.59 -6.39
C ASN A 155 18.65 10.46 -6.76
N ALA A 156 19.84 9.88 -6.65
CA ALA A 156 21.12 10.59 -6.86
C ALA A 156 21.25 11.20 -8.26
N PHE A 157 20.68 10.56 -9.29
CA PHE A 157 20.79 10.99 -10.70
C PHE A 157 19.41 11.06 -11.38
N GLY A 158 18.32 11.13 -10.60
CA GLY A 158 16.96 10.98 -11.11
C GLY A 158 16.58 9.53 -11.39
N GLY A 159 15.31 9.29 -11.75
CA GLY A 159 14.82 7.95 -12.11
C GLY A 159 14.85 6.90 -11.00
N ALA A 160 14.74 7.32 -9.72
CA ALA A 160 14.72 6.44 -8.53
C ALA A 160 16.05 5.69 -8.25
N ARG A 161 17.17 6.16 -8.78
CA ARG A 161 18.49 5.53 -8.53
C ARG A 161 19.00 5.88 -7.13
N GLN A 162 19.42 4.88 -6.38
CA GLN A 162 19.98 5.05 -5.05
C GLN A 162 21.51 4.90 -5.09
N LEU A 163 22.21 5.78 -4.39
CA LEU A 163 23.63 5.69 -4.12
C LEU A 163 23.83 5.62 -2.60
N GLY A 164 24.50 4.58 -2.13
CA GLY A 164 24.80 4.39 -0.71
C GLY A 164 26.28 4.08 -0.49
N VAL A 165 26.84 4.66 0.55
CA VAL A 165 28.19 4.34 1.06
C VAL A 165 28.04 3.97 2.52
N ASN A 166 28.60 2.83 2.91
CA ASN A 166 28.70 2.44 4.29
C ASN A 166 30.17 2.21 4.68
N VAL A 167 30.53 2.64 5.88
CA VAL A 167 31.84 2.43 6.47
C VAL A 167 31.65 1.79 7.83
N GLU A 168 32.29 0.66 8.03
CA GLU A 168 32.31 -0.03 9.31
C GLU A 168 33.75 -0.12 9.80
N TRP A 169 33.95 0.31 11.03
CA TRP A 169 35.22 0.17 11.73
C TRP A 169 34.98 -0.62 13.04
N ARG A 170 35.85 -1.59 13.29
CA ARG A 170 35.76 -2.48 14.44
C ARG A 170 37.14 -2.62 15.08
N THR A 171 37.23 -2.42 16.40
CA THR A 171 38.43 -2.78 17.15
C THR A 171 38.36 -4.28 17.45
N GLY A 172 39.19 -5.06 16.78
CA GLY A 172 39.38 -6.45 17.19
C GLY A 172 40.04 -6.51 18.60
N ILE A 173 39.43 -7.25 19.52
CA ILE A 173 40.15 -7.68 20.71
C ILE A 173 41.06 -8.80 20.24
N ALA A 174 42.37 -8.53 20.11
CA ALA A 174 43.34 -9.61 19.97
C ALA A 174 43.25 -10.48 21.20
N SER A 175 42.62 -11.65 21.12
CA SER A 175 42.78 -12.69 22.12
C SER A 175 44.21 -13.17 22.01
N GLY A 176 45.10 -12.59 22.84
CA GLY A 176 46.40 -13.15 23.09
C GLY A 176 46.21 -14.50 23.76
N ILE A 177 46.65 -15.55 23.14
CA ILE A 177 46.88 -16.88 23.70
C ILE A 177 48.10 -16.79 24.59
#